data_2280a88fd9c99f596f848e9122b1d17a
#
_entry.id   2280a88fd9c99f596f848e9122b1d17a
#
_cell.length_a   1.000
_cell.length_b   1.000
_cell.length_c   1.000
_cell.angle_alpha   90.00
_cell.angle_beta   90.00
_cell.angle_gamma   90.00
#
_symmetry.space_group_name_H-M   'P 1'
#
loop_
_entity.id
_entity.type
_entity.pdbx_description
1 polymer ?
#
loop_
_entity_poly.entity_id
_entity_poly.type
_entity_poly.pdbx_seq_one_letter_code
_entity_poly.pdbx_strand_id
1 'polypeptide(L)'
;MPFTQRNLKELEDIGAVFGGAPGIEFHAATKALELEHSALSHQSVPPGARFPFGHTHHTQEEVYVVVRGSGRMKLDDEIVELRQWDAVRVPPGTWRGYEAGPEGLEILVIGAPGLGDARREDVEGRRDWWAD
;
A
#
# COMPACT_ATOMS: atom_id res chain seq x y z
N MET A 1 18.52 -5.30 22.32
CA MET A 1 18.26 -3.92 21.92
C MET A 1 16.78 -3.61 22.05
N PRO A 2 16.41 -2.52 22.68
CA PRO A 2 15.00 -2.19 22.83
C PRO A 2 14.36 -1.59 21.57
N PHE A 3 15.09 -1.51 20.47
CA PHE A 3 14.59 -0.97 19.21
C PHE A 3 15.10 -1.77 18.03
N THR A 4 14.43 -1.60 16.89
CA THR A 4 14.81 -2.21 15.61
C THR A 4 14.93 -1.10 14.56
N GLN A 5 15.96 -1.17 13.74
CA GLN A 5 16.18 -0.19 12.67
C GLN A 5 16.41 -0.91 11.35
N ARG A 6 15.72 -0.47 10.31
CA ARG A 6 15.90 -0.99 8.94
C ARG A 6 15.78 0.16 7.95
N ASN A 7 16.52 0.08 6.86
CA ASN A 7 16.30 0.96 5.72
C ASN A 7 15.25 0.28 4.84
N LEU A 8 14.12 0.95 4.61
CA LEU A 8 13.00 0.35 3.88
C LEU A 8 13.38 -0.09 2.47
N LYS A 9 14.21 0.71 1.79
CA LYS A 9 14.60 0.41 0.40
C LYS A 9 15.66 -0.68 0.30
N GLU A 10 16.27 -1.08 1.40
CA GLU A 10 17.22 -2.19 1.44
C GLU A 10 16.55 -3.52 1.78
N LEU A 11 15.28 -3.50 2.14
CA LEU A 11 14.51 -4.72 2.34
C LEU A 11 14.26 -5.42 1.01
N GLU A 12 13.95 -6.70 1.05
CA GLU A 12 13.61 -7.46 -0.13
C GLU A 12 12.46 -6.79 -0.89
N ASP A 13 12.63 -6.62 -2.21
CA ASP A 13 11.58 -6.12 -3.08
C ASP A 13 10.75 -7.31 -3.58
N ILE A 14 9.50 -7.37 -3.17
CA ILE A 14 8.57 -8.42 -3.59
C ILE A 14 7.55 -7.93 -4.62
N GLY A 15 7.78 -6.76 -5.22
CA GLY A 15 6.84 -6.16 -6.16
C GLY A 15 6.49 -7.06 -7.34
N ALA A 16 7.46 -7.82 -7.86
CA ALA A 16 7.23 -8.72 -8.99
C ALA A 16 6.24 -9.86 -8.68
N VAL A 17 6.09 -10.22 -7.41
CA VAL A 17 5.16 -11.29 -6.98
C VAL A 17 3.72 -10.94 -7.33
N PHE A 18 3.38 -9.67 -7.38
CA PHE A 18 2.01 -9.24 -7.64
C PHE A 18 1.62 -9.28 -9.13
N GLY A 19 2.59 -9.45 -10.02
CA GLY A 19 2.33 -9.66 -11.44
C GLY A 19 1.87 -8.43 -12.22
N GLY A 20 2.19 -7.24 -11.73
CA GLY A 20 1.84 -5.98 -12.41
C GLY A 20 2.90 -5.52 -13.39
N ALA A 21 2.91 -4.23 -13.69
CA ALA A 21 3.88 -3.60 -14.57
C ALA A 21 5.30 -3.80 -14.05
N PRO A 22 6.30 -3.93 -14.94
CA PRO A 22 7.70 -3.96 -14.50
C PRO A 22 8.04 -2.68 -13.73
N GLY A 23 8.88 -2.81 -12.70
CA GLY A 23 9.33 -1.67 -11.91
C GLY A 23 8.48 -1.34 -10.68
N ILE A 24 7.39 -2.07 -10.45
CA ILE A 24 6.67 -1.94 -9.18
C ILE A 24 7.54 -2.52 -8.07
N GLU A 25 7.74 -1.71 -7.01
CA GLU A 25 8.48 -2.14 -5.83
C GLU A 25 7.54 -2.26 -4.63
N PHE A 26 7.79 -3.25 -3.81
CA PHE A 26 7.03 -3.47 -2.59
C PHE A 26 7.97 -3.99 -1.51
N HIS A 27 8.20 -3.18 -0.48
CA HIS A 27 9.05 -3.53 0.65
C HIS A 27 8.19 -3.67 1.90
N ALA A 28 7.96 -4.91 2.33
CA ALA A 28 7.19 -5.19 3.54
C ALA A 28 8.08 -5.05 4.76
N ALA A 29 7.72 -4.19 5.69
CA ALA A 29 8.54 -3.86 6.84
C ALA A 29 8.00 -4.36 8.18
N THR A 30 6.80 -4.87 8.22
CA THR A 30 6.17 -5.27 9.48
C THR A 30 7.00 -6.29 10.25
N LYS A 31 7.38 -7.37 9.61
CA LYS A 31 8.21 -8.41 10.22
C LYS A 31 9.64 -7.94 10.44
N ALA A 32 10.20 -7.28 9.44
CA ALA A 32 11.60 -6.83 9.49
C ALA A 32 11.85 -5.86 10.64
N LEU A 33 10.85 -5.04 10.98
CA LEU A 33 10.92 -4.11 12.11
C LEU A 33 10.39 -4.70 13.41
N GLU A 34 9.93 -5.96 13.39
CA GLU A 34 9.36 -6.63 14.57
C GLU A 34 8.17 -5.87 15.17
N LEU A 35 7.32 -5.30 14.29
CA LEU A 35 6.14 -4.55 14.73
C LEU A 35 5.09 -5.49 15.30
N GLU A 36 4.54 -5.13 16.45
CA GLU A 36 3.52 -5.91 17.13
C GLU A 36 2.12 -5.32 16.97
N HIS A 37 2.02 -3.99 16.91
CA HIS A 37 0.73 -3.28 16.95
C HIS A 37 0.44 -2.46 15.71
N SER A 38 1.34 -2.47 14.74
CA SER A 38 1.18 -1.73 13.51
C SER A 38 1.78 -2.51 12.34
N ALA A 39 1.46 -2.09 11.14
CA ALA A 39 2.02 -2.65 9.91
C ALA A 39 2.59 -1.51 9.08
N LEU A 40 3.62 -1.80 8.30
CA LEU A 40 4.28 -0.80 7.47
C LEU A 40 4.77 -1.44 6.18
N SER A 41 4.53 -0.78 5.06
CA SER A 41 5.16 -1.11 3.79
C SER A 41 5.56 0.16 3.06
N HIS A 42 6.56 0.02 2.21
CA HIS A 42 6.98 1.04 1.24
C HIS A 42 6.67 0.48 -0.14
N GLN A 43 5.98 1.28 -0.97
CA GLN A 43 5.60 0.85 -2.31
C GLN A 43 5.93 1.94 -3.32
N SER A 44 6.37 1.52 -4.50
CA SER A 44 6.68 2.43 -5.60
C SER A 44 6.07 1.90 -6.87
N VAL A 45 5.38 2.78 -7.60
CA VAL A 45 4.71 2.45 -8.85
C VAL A 45 5.30 3.34 -9.95
N PRO A 46 5.79 2.76 -11.06
CA PRO A 46 6.40 3.56 -12.11
C PRO A 46 5.37 4.44 -12.83
N PRO A 47 5.84 5.48 -13.55
CA PRO A 47 4.95 6.43 -14.20
C PRO A 47 3.83 5.77 -15.01
N GLY A 48 2.61 6.21 -14.78
CA GLY A 48 1.43 5.78 -15.51
C GLY A 48 0.92 4.37 -15.20
N ALA A 49 1.62 3.63 -14.35
CA ALA A 49 1.22 2.26 -14.03
C ALA A 49 0.23 2.22 -12.88
N ARG A 50 -0.55 1.14 -12.84
CA ARG A 50 -1.44 0.82 -11.72
C ARG A 50 -0.83 -0.30 -10.90
N PHE A 51 -1.03 -0.25 -9.60
CA PHE A 51 -0.82 -1.45 -8.79
C PHE A 51 -1.80 -2.52 -9.29
N PRO A 52 -1.37 -3.79 -9.43
CA PRO A 52 -2.11 -4.77 -10.23
C PRO A 52 -3.49 -5.16 -9.74
N PHE A 53 -3.85 -4.82 -8.50
CA PHE A 53 -5.18 -5.11 -8.00
C PHE A 53 -5.60 -4.14 -6.90
N GLY A 54 -6.91 -4.02 -6.71
CA GLY A 54 -7.47 -3.37 -5.54
C GLY A 54 -7.66 -4.38 -4.42
N HIS A 55 -7.80 -3.90 -3.20
CA HIS A 55 -8.04 -4.76 -2.06
C HIS A 55 -8.84 -4.04 -0.97
N THR A 56 -9.33 -4.82 -0.05
CA THR A 56 -9.96 -4.33 1.16
C THR A 56 -9.46 -5.12 2.37
N HIS A 57 -9.53 -4.54 3.52
CA HIS A 57 -9.27 -5.21 4.80
C HIS A 57 -10.56 -5.30 5.59
N HIS A 58 -10.76 -6.39 6.31
CA HIS A 58 -11.95 -6.57 7.13
C HIS A 58 -11.87 -5.82 8.45
N THR A 59 -10.69 -5.76 9.06
CA THR A 59 -10.50 -5.15 10.38
C THR A 59 -9.41 -4.08 10.41
N GLN A 60 -8.47 -4.12 9.49
CA GLN A 60 -7.33 -3.22 9.51
C GLN A 60 -7.68 -1.83 8.96
N GLU A 61 -7.38 -0.80 9.74
CA GLU A 61 -7.35 0.57 9.27
C GLU A 61 -5.99 0.85 8.66
N GLU A 62 -5.94 1.56 7.53
CA GLU A 62 -4.68 1.93 6.91
C GLU A 62 -4.62 3.42 6.62
N VAL A 63 -3.38 3.94 6.63
CA VAL A 63 -3.08 5.29 6.15
C VAL A 63 -2.06 5.18 5.03
N TYR A 64 -2.37 5.80 3.91
CA TYR A 64 -1.48 5.90 2.75
C TYR A 64 -0.87 7.29 2.74
N VAL A 65 0.45 7.37 2.72
CA VAL A 65 1.16 8.66 2.70
C VAL A 65 1.98 8.74 1.42
N VAL A 66 1.71 9.75 0.61
CA VAL A 66 2.49 10.00 -0.61
C VAL A 66 3.77 10.71 -0.23
N VAL A 67 4.91 10.02 -0.40
CA VAL A 67 6.21 10.60 -0.06
C VAL A 67 6.92 11.20 -1.27
N ARG A 68 6.54 10.77 -2.49
CA ARG A 68 7.10 11.31 -3.73
C ARG A 68 6.16 11.05 -4.90
N GLY A 69 6.15 11.98 -5.85
CA GLY A 69 5.37 11.83 -7.07
C GLY A 69 3.90 12.20 -6.89
N SER A 70 3.07 11.60 -7.73
CA SER A 70 1.64 11.89 -7.80
C SER A 70 0.88 10.68 -8.31
N GLY A 71 -0.44 10.73 -8.23
CA GLY A 71 -1.26 9.67 -8.77
C GLY A 71 -2.72 9.86 -8.44
N ARG A 72 -3.44 8.75 -8.51
CA ARG A 72 -4.86 8.70 -8.15
C ARG A 72 -5.12 7.48 -7.29
N MET A 73 -6.08 7.58 -6.42
CA MET A 73 -6.54 6.46 -5.61
C MET A 73 -8.03 6.29 -5.83
N LYS A 74 -8.43 5.07 -6.11
CA LYS A 74 -9.84 4.72 -6.17
C LYS A 74 -10.26 4.09 -4.86
N LEU A 75 -11.29 4.67 -4.24
CA LEU A 75 -11.83 4.28 -2.94
C LEU A 75 -13.29 3.97 -3.15
N ASP A 76 -13.65 2.68 -3.19
CA ASP A 76 -14.96 2.23 -3.65
C ASP A 76 -15.26 2.85 -5.02
N ASP A 77 -16.24 3.72 -5.13
CA ASP A 77 -16.62 4.36 -6.39
C ASP A 77 -16.02 5.75 -6.58
N GLU A 78 -15.24 6.24 -5.63
CA GLU A 78 -14.65 7.57 -5.69
C GLU A 78 -13.20 7.50 -6.13
N ILE A 79 -12.79 8.47 -6.95
CA ILE A 79 -11.39 8.62 -7.37
C ILE A 79 -10.91 9.96 -6.82
N VAL A 80 -9.79 9.93 -6.11
CA VAL A 80 -9.16 11.13 -5.56
C VAL A 80 -7.78 11.30 -6.16
N GLU A 81 -7.39 12.55 -6.40
CA GLU A 81 -6.05 12.89 -6.84
C GLU A 81 -5.10 12.85 -5.66
N LEU A 82 -3.88 12.37 -5.91
CA LEU A 82 -2.82 12.29 -4.91
C LEU A 82 -1.63 13.16 -5.33
N ARG A 83 -1.12 13.90 -4.39
CA ARG A 83 0.14 14.64 -4.57
C ARG A 83 1.04 14.43 -3.35
N GLN A 84 2.29 14.85 -3.49
CA GLN A 84 3.28 14.68 -2.42
C GLN A 84 2.75 15.22 -1.08
N TRP A 85 2.96 14.43 -0.05
CA TRP A 85 2.56 14.66 1.34
C TRP A 85 1.06 14.51 1.64
N ASP A 86 0.26 14.15 0.67
CA ASP A 86 -1.12 13.76 0.98
C ASP A 86 -1.13 12.49 1.82
N ALA A 87 -2.04 12.45 2.77
CA ALA A 87 -2.31 11.27 3.57
C ALA A 87 -3.79 10.90 3.43
N VAL A 88 -4.05 9.63 3.17
CA VAL A 88 -5.42 9.12 3.00
C VAL A 88 -5.66 8.03 4.03
N ARG A 89 -6.64 8.25 4.90
CA ARG A 89 -7.11 7.21 5.81
C ARG A 89 -8.12 6.34 5.10
N VAL A 90 -7.90 5.04 5.14
CA VAL A 90 -8.83 4.06 4.55
C VAL A 90 -9.38 3.16 5.66
N PRO A 91 -10.67 3.27 5.96
CA PRO A 91 -11.27 2.43 7.00
C PRO A 91 -11.41 0.99 6.54
N PRO A 92 -11.60 0.05 7.49
CA PRO A 92 -11.93 -1.32 7.13
C PRO A 92 -13.18 -1.37 6.24
N GLY A 93 -13.19 -2.30 5.30
CA GLY A 93 -14.32 -2.50 4.40
C GLY A 93 -14.31 -1.65 3.14
N THR A 94 -13.49 -0.63 3.07
CA THR A 94 -13.37 0.19 1.86
C THR A 94 -12.39 -0.45 0.89
N TRP A 95 -12.82 -0.66 -0.34
CA TRP A 95 -11.94 -1.14 -1.41
C TRP A 95 -11.05 -0.01 -1.90
N ARG A 96 -9.77 -0.30 -2.12
CA ARG A 96 -8.83 0.70 -2.60
C ARG A 96 -7.85 0.12 -3.61
N GLY A 97 -7.42 0.99 -4.50
CA GLY A 97 -6.35 0.75 -5.44
C GLY A 97 -5.76 2.09 -5.87
N TYR A 98 -4.56 2.06 -6.45
CA TYR A 98 -3.89 3.31 -6.80
C TYR A 98 -3.14 3.19 -8.14
N GLU A 99 -2.97 4.35 -8.76
CA GLU A 99 -2.33 4.51 -10.05
C GLU A 99 -1.33 5.65 -9.97
N ALA A 100 -0.15 5.45 -10.53
CA ALA A 100 0.86 6.50 -10.58
C ALA A 100 0.54 7.52 -11.66
N GLY A 101 0.86 8.78 -11.37
CA GLY A 101 0.84 9.85 -12.35
C GLY A 101 2.13 9.84 -13.20
N PRO A 102 2.36 10.92 -13.97
CA PRO A 102 3.46 10.95 -14.94
C PRO A 102 4.86 10.93 -14.32
N GLU A 103 4.98 11.20 -13.03
CA GLU A 103 6.26 11.18 -12.32
C GLU A 103 6.48 9.92 -11.48
N GLY A 104 5.54 9.00 -11.53
CA GLY A 104 5.53 7.86 -10.63
C GLY A 104 4.88 8.19 -9.30
N LEU A 105 4.73 7.18 -8.46
CA LEU A 105 4.11 7.31 -7.14
C LEU A 105 4.87 6.48 -6.14
N GLU A 106 5.33 7.12 -5.06
CA GLU A 106 5.99 6.42 -3.97
C GLU A 106 5.22 6.70 -2.68
N ILE A 107 4.82 5.64 -2.00
CA ILE A 107 3.96 5.72 -0.82
C ILE A 107 4.50 4.90 0.34
N LEU A 108 4.13 5.33 1.54
CA LEU A 108 4.20 4.51 2.73
C LEU A 108 2.78 4.12 3.11
N VAL A 109 2.60 2.87 3.48
CA VAL A 109 1.30 2.37 3.94
C VAL A 109 1.46 1.91 5.38
N ILE A 110 0.69 2.52 6.26
CA ILE A 110 0.73 2.25 7.70
C ILE A 110 -0.60 1.62 8.07
N GLY A 111 -0.54 0.46 8.69
CA GLY A 111 -1.74 -0.26 9.08
C GLY A 111 -1.84 -0.43 10.57
N ALA A 112 -3.07 -0.55 11.06
CA ALA A 112 -3.36 -0.89 12.45
C ALA A 112 -4.21 -2.15 12.44
N PRO A 113 -3.59 -3.33 12.59
CA PRO A 113 -4.33 -4.59 12.65
C PRO A 113 -5.29 -4.60 13.81
N GLY A 114 -6.48 -5.16 13.60
CA GLY A 114 -7.45 -5.36 14.67
C GLY A 114 -7.02 -6.45 15.64
N LEU A 115 -7.68 -6.51 16.79
CA LEU A 115 -7.43 -7.55 17.78
C LEU A 115 -7.80 -8.91 17.20
N GLY A 116 -6.88 -9.87 17.34
CA GLY A 116 -7.08 -11.21 16.82
C GLY A 116 -6.94 -11.31 15.30
N ASP A 117 -6.38 -10.30 14.68
CA ASP A 117 -6.20 -10.24 13.24
C ASP A 117 -5.25 -11.33 12.74
N ALA A 118 -5.78 -12.22 11.89
CA ALA A 118 -4.98 -13.10 11.07
C ALA A 118 -4.82 -12.38 9.72
N ARG A 119 -3.68 -11.77 9.50
CA ARG A 119 -3.46 -10.86 8.35
C ARG A 119 -3.86 -11.40 7.00
N ARG A 120 -3.68 -12.70 6.76
CA ARG A 120 -4.10 -13.35 5.52
C ARG A 120 -5.60 -13.37 5.35
N GLU A 121 -6.33 -13.56 6.44
CA GLU A 121 -7.79 -13.63 6.43
C GLU A 121 -8.42 -12.25 6.43
N ASP A 122 -7.65 -11.24 6.82
CA ASP A 122 -8.11 -9.86 6.88
C ASP A 122 -8.21 -9.21 5.50
N VAL A 123 -7.37 -9.63 4.56
CA VAL A 123 -7.28 -8.98 3.25
C VAL A 123 -8.02 -9.77 2.18
N GLU A 124 -8.71 -9.03 1.29
CA GLU A 124 -9.37 -9.57 0.11
C GLU A 124 -8.96 -8.74 -1.09
N GLY A 125 -8.53 -9.39 -2.18
CA GLY A 125 -8.01 -8.72 -3.37
C GLY A 125 -8.80 -9.02 -4.62
N ARG A 126 -8.76 -8.10 -5.59
CA ARG A 126 -9.42 -8.25 -6.88
C ARG A 126 -8.55 -7.59 -7.97
N ARG A 127 -8.13 -8.39 -8.96
CA ARG A 127 -7.19 -7.92 -9.99
C ARG A 127 -7.74 -6.88 -10.94
N ASP A 128 -8.98 -7.03 -11.33
CA ASP A 128 -9.62 -6.15 -12.31
C ASP A 128 -10.51 -5.09 -11.67
N TRP A 129 -10.28 -4.84 -10.39
CA TRP A 129 -11.15 -3.95 -9.63
C TRP A 129 -11.17 -2.52 -10.16
N TRP A 130 -10.04 -2.03 -10.65
CA TRP A 130 -9.97 -0.70 -11.24
C TRP A 130 -10.13 -0.79 -12.77
N ALA A 131 -11.22 -1.34 -13.23
CA ALA A 131 -11.55 -1.30 -14.64
C ALA A 131 -12.35 -0.04 -14.91
N ASP A 132 -11.91 0.74 -15.87
CA ASP A 132 -12.58 1.96 -16.30
C ASP A 132 -12.81 1.98 -17.81
#